data_8571917989268197b314674e408ad9b1
#
_entry.id   8571917989268197b314674e408ad9b1
#
_cell.length_a   1.000
_cell.length_b   1.000
_cell.length_c   1.000
_cell.angle_alpha   90.00
_cell.angle_beta   90.00
_cell.angle_gamma   90.00
#
_symmetry.space_group_name_H-M   'P 1'
#
loop_
_entity.id
_entity.type
_entity.pdbx_description
1 polymer ?
#
loop_
_entity_poly.entity_id
_entity_poly.type
_entity_poly.pdbx_seq_one_letter_code
_entity_poly.pdbx_strand_id
1 'polypeptide(L)'
;MEFDFLAPLDTDLLIDIKRLSSQHLSSKVVFHTEHDFPDVTKVDLAIIGILENRGGHSESNDLDLSYVRKQLYSLFPGNWSKTIADLGDILPGNSEEDTYFAVQKVVSKLLKHKIIPIIIYMYA
;
A
#
# COMPACT_ATOMS: atom_id res chain seq x y z
N MET A 1 -1.76 -13.18 -12.04
CA MET A 1 -0.44 -12.69 -11.57
C MET A 1 -0.53 -12.29 -10.10
N GLU A 2 0.55 -12.38 -9.38
CA GLU A 2 0.56 -12.13 -7.94
C GLU A 2 0.08 -10.72 -7.59
N PHE A 3 0.35 -9.73 -8.45
CA PHE A 3 -0.09 -8.36 -8.19
C PHE A 3 -1.59 -8.13 -8.40
N ASP A 4 -2.30 -9.11 -8.95
CA ASP A 4 -3.75 -9.04 -9.09
C ASP A 4 -4.48 -9.11 -7.74
N PHE A 5 -3.77 -9.50 -6.68
CA PHE A 5 -4.31 -9.45 -5.31
C PHE A 5 -4.41 -8.03 -4.75
N LEU A 6 -3.81 -7.04 -5.43
CA LEU A 6 -3.74 -5.68 -4.93
C LEU A 6 -4.87 -4.84 -5.51
N ALA A 7 -5.63 -4.20 -4.64
CA ALA A 7 -6.65 -3.23 -5.02
C ALA A 7 -6.05 -1.83 -5.06
N PRO A 8 -6.49 -0.98 -6.01
CA PRO A 8 -6.00 0.39 -6.08
C PRO A 8 -6.40 1.21 -4.86
N LEU A 9 -5.69 2.32 -4.65
CA LEU A 9 -6.05 3.26 -3.60
C LEU A 9 -7.40 3.89 -3.89
N ASP A 10 -8.12 4.21 -2.82
CA ASP A 10 -9.42 4.88 -2.90
C ASP A 10 -9.28 6.24 -3.59
N THR A 11 -10.23 6.56 -4.46
CA THR A 11 -10.23 7.80 -5.24
C THR A 11 -10.27 9.03 -4.34
N ASP A 12 -11.08 9.02 -3.29
CA ASP A 12 -11.18 10.15 -2.36
C ASP A 12 -9.86 10.38 -1.62
N LEU A 13 -9.19 9.30 -1.23
CA LEU A 13 -7.87 9.39 -0.62
C LEU A 13 -6.86 10.02 -1.57
N LEU A 14 -6.87 9.61 -2.84
CA LEU A 14 -5.96 10.17 -3.85
C LEU A 14 -6.20 11.66 -4.06
N ILE A 15 -7.46 12.11 -4.02
CA ILE A 15 -7.79 13.53 -4.12
C ILE A 15 -7.17 14.29 -2.94
N ASP A 16 -7.32 13.77 -1.72
CA ASP A 16 -6.75 14.41 -0.54
C ASP A 16 -5.23 14.47 -0.60
N ILE A 17 -4.58 13.38 -1.05
CA ILE A 17 -3.14 13.32 -1.19
C ILE A 17 -2.64 14.34 -2.22
N LYS A 18 -3.36 14.51 -3.34
CA LYS A 18 -2.97 15.46 -4.38
C LYS A 18 -3.05 16.92 -3.92
N ARG A 19 -3.79 17.20 -2.86
CA ARG A 19 -3.84 18.55 -2.27
C ARG A 19 -2.61 18.89 -1.43
N LEU A 20 -1.78 17.90 -1.12
CA LEU A 20 -0.53 18.13 -0.40
C LEU A 20 0.47 18.83 -1.32
N SER A 21 1.35 19.63 -0.73
CA SER A 21 2.33 20.38 -1.52
C SER A 21 3.41 19.46 -2.09
N SER A 22 4.16 19.98 -3.07
CA SER A 22 5.27 19.25 -3.67
C SER A 22 6.40 18.95 -2.68
N GLN A 23 6.38 19.54 -1.49
CA GLN A 23 7.38 19.30 -0.45
C GLN A 23 7.05 18.08 0.41
N HIS A 24 5.85 17.52 0.27
CA HIS A 24 5.45 16.35 1.04
C HIS A 24 5.88 15.05 0.36
N LEU A 25 5.96 13.99 1.15
CA LEU A 25 6.38 12.67 0.67
C LEU A 25 5.55 12.18 -0.51
N SER A 26 4.25 12.50 -0.53
CA SER A 26 3.35 12.08 -1.60
C SER A 26 3.85 12.45 -2.99
N SER A 27 4.59 13.56 -3.13
CA SER A 27 5.11 14.00 -4.43
C SER A 27 6.21 13.07 -4.98
N LYS A 28 6.77 12.20 -4.14
CA LYS A 28 7.85 11.27 -4.49
C LYS A 28 7.35 9.84 -4.70
N VAL A 29 6.03 9.61 -4.63
CA VAL A 29 5.45 8.28 -4.63
C VAL A 29 4.63 8.09 -5.89
N VAL A 30 4.76 6.92 -6.52
CA VAL A 30 3.91 6.49 -7.63
C VAL A 30 2.79 5.62 -7.05
N PHE A 31 1.54 5.91 -7.40
CA PHE A 31 0.38 5.29 -6.80
C PHE A 31 -0.32 4.31 -7.73
N HIS A 32 -0.79 3.19 -7.17
CA HIS A 32 -1.71 2.30 -7.85
C HIS A 32 -3.10 2.94 -7.82
N THR A 33 -3.58 3.32 -8.99
CA THR A 33 -4.92 3.92 -9.17
C THR A 33 -5.79 2.95 -9.95
N GLU A 34 -7.07 3.24 -10.08
CA GLU A 34 -7.98 2.40 -10.87
C GLU A 34 -7.61 2.36 -12.37
N HIS A 35 -6.78 3.27 -12.83
CA HIS A 35 -6.37 3.35 -14.24
C HIS A 35 -4.93 2.90 -14.48
N ASP A 36 -4.07 2.96 -13.46
CA ASP A 36 -2.64 2.70 -13.61
C ASP A 36 -2.08 1.89 -12.47
N PHE A 37 -1.25 0.89 -12.82
CA PHE A 37 -0.43 0.17 -11.86
C PHE A 37 1.03 0.59 -12.06
N PRO A 38 1.79 0.87 -10.97
CA PRO A 38 3.18 1.32 -11.10
C PRO A 38 4.07 0.30 -11.83
N ASP A 39 5.03 0.81 -12.59
CA ASP A 39 6.05 -0.02 -13.22
C ASP A 39 7.04 -0.48 -12.16
N VAL A 40 6.87 -1.71 -11.69
CA VAL A 40 7.67 -2.25 -10.59
C VAL A 40 9.14 -2.41 -10.93
N THR A 41 9.51 -2.42 -12.22
CA THR A 41 10.92 -2.54 -12.60
C THR A 41 11.73 -1.31 -12.21
N LYS A 42 11.07 -0.20 -11.91
CA LYS A 42 11.70 1.07 -11.55
C LYS A 42 11.53 1.43 -10.08
N VAL A 43 11.03 0.51 -9.26
CA VAL A 43 10.68 0.77 -7.87
C VAL A 43 11.71 0.15 -6.95
N ASP A 44 12.13 0.90 -5.93
CA ASP A 44 13.04 0.41 -4.89
C ASP A 44 12.28 -0.05 -3.64
N LEU A 45 11.23 0.70 -3.26
CA LEU A 45 10.41 0.43 -2.08
C LEU A 45 8.95 0.38 -2.48
N ALA A 46 8.22 -0.62 -2.01
CA ALA A 46 6.80 -0.76 -2.31
C ALA A 46 5.99 -0.79 -1.01
N ILE A 47 5.04 0.12 -0.89
CA ILE A 47 4.10 0.14 0.23
C ILE A 47 2.90 -0.70 -0.14
N ILE A 48 2.52 -1.63 0.72
CA ILE A 48 1.31 -2.44 0.56
C ILE A 48 0.51 -2.41 1.86
N GLY A 49 -0.79 -2.23 1.73
CA GLY A 49 -1.70 -2.31 2.86
C GLY A 49 -2.31 -3.70 2.97
N ILE A 50 -2.57 -4.14 4.18
CA ILE A 50 -3.25 -5.41 4.42
C ILE A 50 -4.52 -5.13 5.22
N LEU A 51 -5.67 -5.48 4.64
CA LEU A 51 -6.98 -5.25 5.24
C LEU A 51 -7.52 -6.55 5.84
N GLU A 52 -6.82 -7.10 6.83
CA GLU A 52 -7.23 -8.32 7.51
C GLU A 52 -7.33 -8.06 9.01
N ASN A 53 -8.50 -8.27 9.61
CA ASN A 53 -8.73 -8.02 11.03
C ASN A 53 -9.31 -9.23 11.80
N ARG A 54 -9.51 -10.37 11.14
CA ARG A 54 -10.20 -11.50 11.77
C ARG A 54 -9.47 -12.08 12.97
N GLY A 55 -8.15 -11.87 13.05
CA GLY A 55 -7.36 -12.29 14.20
C GLY A 55 -7.23 -11.22 15.28
N GLY A 56 -7.79 -10.04 15.07
CA GLY A 56 -7.71 -8.93 16.02
C GLY A 56 -8.83 -8.93 17.04
N HIS A 57 -8.75 -8.01 18.00
CA HIS A 57 -9.74 -7.85 19.05
C HIS A 57 -10.80 -6.80 18.74
N SER A 58 -10.70 -6.14 17.60
CA SER A 58 -11.67 -5.12 17.19
C SER A 58 -12.88 -5.77 16.55
N GLU A 59 -14.07 -5.28 16.91
CA GLU A 59 -15.31 -5.66 16.25
C GLU A 59 -15.62 -4.77 15.04
N SER A 60 -14.78 -3.79 14.78
CA SER A 60 -14.96 -2.89 13.65
C SER A 60 -14.73 -3.63 12.34
N ASN A 61 -15.70 -3.51 11.44
CA ASN A 61 -15.57 -4.03 10.08
C ASN A 61 -14.99 -2.98 9.13
N ASP A 62 -14.71 -1.78 9.64
CA ASP A 62 -14.21 -0.68 8.84
C ASP A 62 -12.69 -0.70 8.82
N LEU A 63 -12.14 -1.54 7.93
CA LEU A 63 -10.72 -1.58 7.69
C LEU A 63 -10.38 -0.54 6.63
N ASP A 64 -9.79 0.57 7.08
CA ASP A 64 -9.42 1.65 6.19
C ASP A 64 -8.06 2.20 6.61
N LEU A 65 -7.10 2.06 5.73
CA LEU A 65 -5.76 2.56 5.94
C LEU A 65 -5.57 3.99 5.43
N SER A 66 -6.66 4.67 5.04
CA SER A 66 -6.59 6.04 4.53
C SER A 66 -5.98 6.99 5.54
N TYR A 67 -6.35 6.87 6.82
CA TYR A 67 -5.76 7.72 7.87
C TYR A 67 -4.25 7.53 7.96
N VAL A 68 -3.79 6.28 7.96
CA VAL A 68 -2.36 5.97 8.02
C VAL A 68 -1.65 6.58 6.81
N ARG A 69 -2.22 6.42 5.62
CA ARG A 69 -1.64 6.97 4.40
C ARG A 69 -1.60 8.50 4.42
N LYS A 70 -2.65 9.15 4.89
CA LYS A 70 -2.66 10.61 4.99
C LYS A 70 -1.55 11.12 5.90
N GLN A 71 -1.33 10.46 7.03
CA GLN A 71 -0.25 10.83 7.94
C GLN A 71 1.11 10.57 7.31
N LEU A 72 1.30 9.41 6.69
CA LEU A 72 2.56 9.04 6.05
C LEU A 72 2.92 10.04 4.95
N TYR A 73 1.97 10.34 4.06
CA TYR A 73 2.24 11.16 2.88
C TYR A 73 2.30 12.66 3.17
N SER A 74 1.93 13.08 4.37
CA SER A 74 2.12 14.45 4.81
C SER A 74 3.52 14.70 5.40
N LEU A 75 4.33 13.67 5.56
CA LEU A 75 5.71 13.81 6.02
C LEU A 75 6.56 14.45 4.93
N PHE A 76 7.62 15.12 5.34
CA PHE A 76 8.62 15.62 4.41
C PHE A 76 9.58 14.48 4.06
N PRO A 77 9.90 14.28 2.75
CA PRO A 77 10.88 13.28 2.37
C PRO A 77 12.26 13.67 2.84
N GLY A 78 13.04 12.67 3.17
CA GLY A 78 14.44 12.88 3.48
C GLY A 78 15.25 13.16 2.21
N ASN A 79 16.55 13.30 2.42
CA ASN A 79 17.49 13.60 1.34
C ASN A 79 18.00 12.29 0.70
N TRP A 80 17.10 11.56 0.07
CA TRP A 80 17.39 10.23 -0.49
C TRP A 80 16.76 10.11 -1.89
N SER A 81 17.30 9.18 -2.68
CA SER A 81 16.98 9.06 -4.11
C SER A 81 16.23 7.78 -4.46
N LYS A 82 15.63 7.10 -3.49
CA LYS A 82 14.91 5.85 -3.74
C LYS A 82 13.54 6.13 -4.34
N THR A 83 13.12 5.27 -5.25
CA THR A 83 11.80 5.34 -5.88
C THR A 83 10.81 4.53 -5.04
N ILE A 84 9.72 5.17 -4.65
CA ILE A 84 8.69 4.56 -3.82
C ILE A 84 7.41 4.41 -4.65
N ALA A 85 6.77 3.25 -4.55
CA ALA A 85 5.43 3.05 -5.08
C ALA A 85 4.50 2.60 -3.96
N ASP A 86 3.26 3.07 -3.98
CA ASP A 86 2.20 2.52 -3.16
C ASP A 86 1.35 1.61 -4.03
N LEU A 87 1.42 0.32 -3.77
CA LEU A 87 0.76 -0.68 -4.60
C LEU A 87 -0.69 -0.94 -4.19
N GLY A 88 -1.18 -0.25 -3.18
CA GLY A 88 -2.56 -0.41 -2.73
C GLY A 88 -2.71 -1.48 -1.65
N ASP A 89 -3.90 -2.04 -1.56
CA ASP A 89 -4.28 -2.90 -0.44
C ASP A 89 -4.57 -4.33 -0.89
N ILE A 90 -4.15 -5.28 -0.06
CA ILE A 90 -4.62 -6.66 -0.16
C ILE A 90 -5.91 -6.75 0.64
N LEU A 91 -7.01 -7.03 -0.07
CA LEU A 91 -8.33 -7.13 0.54
C LEU A 91 -8.47 -8.46 1.29
N PRO A 92 -9.36 -8.54 2.29
CA PRO A 92 -9.58 -9.81 2.99
C PRO A 92 -10.02 -10.90 2.03
N GLY A 93 -9.39 -12.06 2.11
CA GLY A 93 -9.81 -13.23 1.36
C GLY A 93 -11.03 -13.90 1.99
N ASN A 94 -11.43 -15.04 1.46
CA ASN A 94 -12.56 -15.80 2.01
C ASN A 94 -12.25 -16.31 3.42
N SER A 95 -10.99 -16.49 3.75
CA SER A 95 -10.50 -16.86 5.07
C SER A 95 -9.21 -16.09 5.37
N GLU A 96 -8.77 -16.12 6.63
CA GLU A 96 -7.48 -15.52 7.00
C GLU A 96 -6.35 -16.15 6.19
N GLU A 97 -6.40 -17.47 5.99
CA GLU A 97 -5.37 -18.18 5.24
C GLU A 97 -5.29 -17.68 3.80
N ASP A 98 -6.44 -17.37 3.19
CA ASP A 98 -6.46 -16.84 1.83
C ASP A 98 -5.81 -15.46 1.76
N THR A 99 -6.05 -14.62 2.77
CA THR A 99 -5.39 -13.31 2.85
C THR A 99 -3.89 -13.47 2.98
N TYR A 100 -3.44 -14.35 3.87
CA TYR A 100 -2.00 -14.57 4.09
C TYR A 100 -1.33 -15.21 2.87
N PHE A 101 -2.05 -16.05 2.15
CA PHE A 101 -1.56 -16.59 0.88
C PHE A 101 -1.32 -15.45 -0.12
N ALA A 102 -2.25 -14.51 -0.23
CA ALA A 102 -2.09 -13.35 -1.11
C ALA A 102 -0.90 -12.49 -0.69
N VAL A 103 -0.75 -12.23 0.61
CA VAL A 103 0.39 -11.48 1.14
C VAL A 103 1.70 -12.16 0.78
N GLN A 104 1.78 -13.48 0.99
CA GLN A 104 2.97 -14.25 0.68
C GLN A 104 3.34 -14.16 -0.80
N LYS A 105 2.35 -14.24 -1.68
CA LYS A 105 2.58 -14.17 -3.13
C LYS A 105 3.09 -12.79 -3.53
N VAL A 106 2.48 -11.72 -3.02
CA VAL A 106 2.89 -10.35 -3.33
C VAL A 106 4.30 -10.09 -2.80
N VAL A 107 4.56 -10.41 -1.54
CA VAL A 107 5.87 -10.15 -0.92
C VAL A 107 6.97 -10.96 -1.63
N SER A 108 6.71 -12.23 -1.94
CA SER A 108 7.69 -13.07 -2.66
C SER A 108 8.02 -12.48 -4.02
N LYS A 109 7.01 -11.97 -4.73
CA LYS A 109 7.21 -11.35 -6.04
C LYS A 109 8.07 -10.09 -5.92
N LEU A 110 7.79 -9.25 -4.94
CA LEU A 110 8.56 -8.03 -4.71
C LEU A 110 10.03 -8.37 -4.40
N LEU A 111 10.26 -9.34 -3.53
CA LEU A 111 11.62 -9.73 -3.15
C LEU A 111 12.38 -10.30 -4.33
N LYS A 112 11.73 -11.03 -5.24
CA LYS A 112 12.36 -11.53 -6.46
C LYS A 112 12.83 -10.40 -7.37
N HIS A 113 12.13 -9.27 -7.35
CA HIS A 113 12.50 -8.08 -8.10
C HIS A 113 13.44 -7.16 -7.32
N LYS A 114 13.92 -7.59 -6.16
CA LYS A 114 14.79 -6.81 -5.27
C LYS A 114 14.14 -5.52 -4.79
N ILE A 115 12.82 -5.54 -4.64
CA ILE A 115 12.04 -4.42 -4.12
C ILE A 115 11.79 -4.69 -2.64
N ILE A 116 12.02 -3.67 -1.81
CA ILE A 116 11.80 -3.78 -0.37
C ILE A 116 10.33 -3.51 -0.07
N PRO A 117 9.57 -4.50 0.44
CA PRO A 117 8.18 -4.27 0.81
C PRO A 117 8.07 -3.56 2.14
N ILE A 118 7.20 -2.56 2.20
CA ILE A 118 6.82 -1.88 3.45
C ILE A 118 5.34 -2.18 3.66
N ILE A 119 5.04 -2.90 4.74
CA ILE A 119 3.69 -3.35 5.00
C ILE A 119 3.04 -2.43 6.03
N ILE A 120 1.87 -1.90 5.70
CA ILE A 120 1.03 -1.16 6.64
C ILE A 120 -0.24 -1.96 6.90
N TYR A 121 -0.63 -2.03 8.16
CA TYR A 121 -1.85 -2.72 8.53
C TYR A 121 -2.38 -2.15 9.84
N MET A 122 -3.67 -2.34 10.06
CA MET A 122 -4.29 -1.97 11.33
C MET A 122 -4.48 -3.25 12.16
N TYR A 123 -4.00 -3.18 13.39
CA TYR A 123 -4.21 -4.21 14.38
C TYR A 123 -4.95 -3.59 15.55
N ALA A 124 -6.14 -4.07 15.77
CA ALA A 124 -6.98 -3.52 16.83
C ALA A 124 -7.28 -4.55 17.92
#